data_6c31e41dbcbfb4f86690b95e25698ed0
#
_entry.id   6c31e41dbcbfb4f86690b95e25698ed0
#
_cell.length_a   1.000
_cell.length_b   1.000
_cell.length_c   1.000
_cell.angle_alpha   90.00
_cell.angle_beta   90.00
_cell.angle_gamma   90.00
#
_symmetry.space_group_name_H-M   'P 1'
#
loop_
_entity.id
_entity.type
_entity.pdbx_description
1 polymer ?
#
loop_
_entity_poly.entity_id
_entity_poly.type
_entity_poly.pdbx_seq_one_letter_code
_entity_poly.pdbx_strand_id
1 'polypeptide(L)'
;MNYSEIMIRYGELSTKGKNKMRFVNKLRNNIKHVLSVYTEVTVYFDRDRGHVYLNGADYQEVSASLKKIFGIQNFAPSYKIEKSVPALKEAVVEIMQAIYKEGMTFKIAARRSDHSFELDSRDLNQVLGDAVFTAIPNVQVQMKSPDITLRVEIRPDAAYISHEEIKGAGGLPVGTSGKGTLMLSGGIDSPVAGYLALKRGVEIEALHFASPPYTSPGALKKAHDLTRKLTAFGGNITFIEVPFTEIQEEIKEKAPEAYLMTLTRRFMMRITDRVREERGAMVIINGESLGQVASQTLESMQAINAVTNTPVIRPVVTMDKLEIIDIAQEIDTFDISIQPFEDCCTIFAPDRPKTNPKIKNVEQYEARMDVDSLVERAVAGIIVTEITPKEEVKDEVDSLIEDLL
;
A
#
# COMPACT_ATOMS: atom_id res chain seq x y z
N MET A 1 18.02 -25.89 11.45
CA MET A 1 17.63 -25.88 10.00
C MET A 1 17.41 -24.47 9.48
N ASN A 2 17.66 -24.20 8.18
CA ASN A 2 17.36 -22.92 7.53
C ASN A 2 16.14 -23.07 6.62
N TYR A 3 15.31 -22.02 6.54
CA TYR A 3 14.22 -21.98 5.57
C TYR A 3 14.75 -22.02 4.14
N SER A 4 14.08 -22.74 3.25
CA SER A 4 14.47 -22.90 1.85
C SER A 4 13.55 -22.16 0.89
N GLU A 5 12.28 -22.03 1.25
CA GLU A 5 11.29 -21.29 0.46
C GLU A 5 10.29 -20.54 1.35
N ILE A 6 9.61 -19.56 0.75
CA ILE A 6 8.41 -18.94 1.31
C ILE A 6 7.24 -19.24 0.37
N MET A 7 6.22 -19.92 0.88
CA MET A 7 5.01 -20.24 0.13
C MET A 7 3.96 -19.14 0.33
N ILE A 8 3.48 -18.56 -0.78
CA ILE A 8 2.50 -17.49 -0.79
C ILE A 8 1.11 -18.03 -1.12
N ARG A 9 0.11 -17.60 -0.37
CA ARG A 9 -1.31 -17.91 -0.60
C ARG A 9 -2.08 -16.71 -1.12
N TYR A 10 -2.91 -16.95 -2.13
CA TYR A 10 -3.74 -15.95 -2.77
C TYR A 10 -5.06 -15.80 -2.02
N GLY A 11 -5.32 -14.76 -1.31
CA GLY A 11 -6.60 -14.53 -0.65
C GLY A 11 -7.76 -14.29 -1.64
N GLU A 12 -8.16 -13.04 -1.77
CA GLU A 12 -9.26 -12.59 -2.65
C GLU A 12 -9.05 -13.00 -4.13
N LEU A 13 -7.81 -13.18 -4.57
CA LEU A 13 -7.50 -13.60 -5.95
C LEU A 13 -8.07 -14.98 -6.28
N SER A 14 -8.25 -15.85 -5.28
CA SER A 14 -8.80 -17.20 -5.47
C SER A 14 -10.24 -17.17 -5.96
N THR A 15 -10.99 -16.08 -5.72
CA THR A 15 -12.40 -15.91 -6.10
C THR A 15 -12.64 -15.27 -7.46
N LYS A 16 -11.57 -14.87 -8.18
CA LYS A 16 -11.65 -14.07 -9.43
C LYS A 16 -12.08 -14.87 -10.68
N GLY A 17 -12.46 -16.13 -10.55
CA GLY A 17 -12.98 -16.95 -11.65
C GLY A 17 -12.03 -16.99 -12.87
N LYS A 18 -12.55 -16.72 -14.07
CA LYS A 18 -11.78 -16.76 -15.34
C LYS A 18 -10.61 -15.75 -15.38
N ASN A 19 -10.70 -14.66 -14.64
CA ASN A 19 -9.67 -13.61 -14.61
C ASN A 19 -8.54 -13.89 -13.60
N LYS A 20 -8.60 -14.96 -12.80
CA LYS A 20 -7.64 -15.29 -11.76
C LYS A 20 -6.19 -15.17 -12.23
N MET A 21 -5.88 -15.75 -13.40
CA MET A 21 -4.50 -15.76 -13.92
C MET A 21 -3.94 -14.37 -14.24
N ARG A 22 -4.79 -13.43 -14.65
CA ARG A 22 -4.36 -12.02 -14.85
C ARG A 22 -3.87 -11.41 -13.53
N PHE A 23 -4.62 -11.61 -12.44
CA PHE A 23 -4.25 -11.13 -11.11
C PHE A 23 -3.01 -11.83 -10.56
N VAL A 24 -2.92 -13.15 -10.71
CA VAL A 24 -1.76 -13.96 -10.28
C VAL A 24 -0.48 -13.52 -11.03
N ASN A 25 -0.57 -13.30 -12.33
CA ASN A 25 0.57 -12.83 -13.13
C ASN A 25 1.00 -11.41 -12.71
N LYS A 26 0.06 -10.51 -12.41
CA LYS A 26 0.40 -9.16 -11.91
C LYS A 26 1.06 -9.25 -10.53
N LEU A 27 0.53 -10.06 -9.62
CA LEU A 27 1.14 -10.31 -8.31
C LEU A 27 2.57 -10.85 -8.44
N ARG A 28 2.76 -11.87 -9.29
CA ARG A 28 4.09 -12.43 -9.57
C ARG A 28 5.07 -11.35 -10.04
N ASN A 29 4.63 -10.48 -10.96
CA ASN A 29 5.49 -9.43 -11.49
C ASN A 29 5.84 -8.39 -10.43
N ASN A 30 4.87 -8.00 -9.59
CA ASN A 30 5.10 -7.08 -8.48
C ASN A 30 6.09 -7.68 -7.47
N ILE A 31 5.94 -8.96 -7.11
CA ILE A 31 6.88 -9.66 -6.23
C ILE A 31 8.28 -9.74 -6.85
N LYS A 32 8.39 -10.10 -8.14
CA LYS A 32 9.68 -10.12 -8.83
C LYS A 32 10.37 -8.76 -8.84
N HIS A 33 9.60 -7.70 -9.03
CA HIS A 33 10.14 -6.33 -9.02
C HIS A 33 10.67 -5.96 -7.63
N VAL A 34 9.88 -6.17 -6.58
CA VAL A 34 10.29 -5.86 -5.20
C VAL A 34 11.48 -6.71 -4.75
N LEU A 35 11.48 -8.01 -5.08
CA LEU A 35 12.56 -8.92 -4.69
C LEU A 35 13.77 -8.90 -5.63
N SER A 36 13.81 -8.05 -6.66
CA SER A 36 14.94 -7.94 -7.58
C SER A 36 16.25 -7.49 -6.93
N VAL A 37 16.18 -6.96 -5.72
CA VAL A 37 17.35 -6.60 -4.90
C VAL A 37 18.07 -7.80 -4.31
N TYR A 38 17.40 -8.94 -4.21
CA TYR A 38 17.94 -10.21 -3.73
C TYR A 38 18.24 -11.09 -4.94
N THR A 39 19.47 -11.07 -5.42
CA THR A 39 19.88 -11.71 -6.68
C THR A 39 19.76 -13.22 -6.65
N GLU A 40 19.83 -13.84 -5.47
CA GLU A 40 19.73 -15.28 -5.23
C GLU A 40 18.27 -15.77 -5.32
N VAL A 41 17.31 -14.89 -5.01
CA VAL A 41 15.90 -15.25 -4.88
C VAL A 41 15.28 -15.57 -6.25
N THR A 42 14.61 -16.72 -6.32
CA THR A 42 13.81 -17.07 -7.51
C THR A 42 12.33 -17.20 -7.17
N VAL A 43 11.49 -16.74 -8.09
CA VAL A 43 10.04 -16.65 -7.88
C VAL A 43 9.31 -17.48 -8.92
N TYR A 44 8.54 -18.45 -8.48
CA TYR A 44 7.67 -19.30 -9.29
C TYR A 44 6.22 -19.20 -8.83
N PHE A 45 5.27 -19.18 -9.76
CA PHE A 45 3.85 -19.10 -9.47
C PHE A 45 3.09 -20.12 -10.30
N ASP A 46 2.26 -20.89 -9.64
CA ASP A 46 1.27 -21.75 -10.28
C ASP A 46 -0.15 -21.17 -10.12
N ARG A 47 -1.16 -21.96 -10.49
CA ARG A 47 -2.56 -21.52 -10.40
C ARG A 47 -3.03 -21.25 -8.98
N ASP A 48 -2.46 -21.93 -7.98
CA ASP A 48 -3.00 -21.98 -6.63
C ASP A 48 -2.09 -21.33 -5.58
N ARG A 49 -0.79 -21.21 -5.86
CA ARG A 49 0.22 -20.70 -4.93
C ARG A 49 1.37 -19.98 -5.62
N GLY A 50 2.05 -19.14 -4.85
CA GLY A 50 3.36 -18.60 -5.21
C GLY A 50 4.46 -19.24 -4.37
N HIS A 51 5.62 -19.41 -4.95
CA HIS A 51 6.83 -19.95 -4.32
C HIS A 51 7.97 -18.97 -4.51
N VAL A 52 8.59 -18.58 -3.39
CA VAL A 52 9.78 -17.74 -3.35
C VAL A 52 10.90 -18.60 -2.78
N TYR A 53 11.81 -19.09 -3.63
CA TYR A 53 12.96 -19.87 -3.23
C TYR A 53 14.05 -18.92 -2.76
N LEU A 54 14.51 -19.11 -1.52
CA LEU A 54 15.48 -18.21 -0.87
C LEU A 54 16.89 -18.39 -1.41
N ASN A 55 17.31 -19.63 -1.73
CA ASN A 55 18.63 -19.99 -2.27
C ASN A 55 19.81 -19.39 -1.47
N GLY A 56 19.63 -19.19 -0.16
CA GLY A 56 20.62 -18.60 0.73
C GLY A 56 20.37 -17.14 1.13
N ALA A 57 19.39 -16.47 0.53
CA ALA A 57 18.97 -15.12 0.96
C ALA A 57 18.40 -15.14 2.39
N ASP A 58 18.55 -14.02 3.08
CA ASP A 58 18.02 -13.85 4.43
C ASP A 58 16.49 -13.89 4.43
N TYR A 59 15.94 -14.83 5.17
CA TYR A 59 14.50 -15.04 5.30
C TYR A 59 13.78 -13.81 5.89
N GLN A 60 14.39 -13.13 6.87
CA GLN A 60 13.71 -12.03 7.56
C GLN A 60 13.58 -10.81 6.65
N GLU A 61 14.62 -10.50 5.88
CA GLU A 61 14.59 -9.39 4.90
C GLU A 61 13.59 -9.65 3.78
N VAL A 62 13.60 -10.85 3.21
CA VAL A 62 12.63 -11.25 2.17
C VAL A 62 11.20 -11.21 2.70
N SER A 63 10.97 -11.71 3.92
CA SER A 63 9.65 -11.67 4.57
C SER A 63 9.18 -10.25 4.85
N ALA A 64 10.05 -9.35 5.28
CA ALA A 64 9.73 -7.94 5.51
C ALA A 64 9.27 -7.26 4.21
N SER A 65 9.94 -7.57 3.09
CA SER A 65 9.55 -7.09 1.76
C SER A 65 8.20 -7.64 1.33
N LEU A 66 7.94 -8.95 1.52
CA LEU A 66 6.67 -9.60 1.15
C LEU A 66 5.47 -9.08 1.94
N LYS A 67 5.65 -8.67 3.21
CA LYS A 67 4.60 -8.11 4.05
C LYS A 67 3.97 -6.85 3.47
N LYS A 68 4.66 -6.10 2.63
CA LYS A 68 4.22 -4.83 2.04
C LYS A 68 3.55 -5.00 0.67
N ILE A 69 3.54 -6.20 0.08
CA ILE A 69 3.02 -6.43 -1.28
C ILE A 69 1.53 -6.77 -1.24
N PHE A 70 0.72 -5.91 -1.82
CA PHE A 70 -0.72 -6.15 -1.96
C PHE A 70 -1.03 -7.33 -2.88
N GLY A 71 -2.04 -8.12 -2.49
CA GLY A 71 -2.42 -9.36 -3.15
C GLY A 71 -1.94 -10.61 -2.41
N ILE A 72 -1.02 -10.49 -1.46
CA ILE A 72 -0.57 -11.58 -0.58
C ILE A 72 -1.50 -11.63 0.64
N GLN A 73 -2.26 -12.72 0.79
CA GLN A 73 -3.13 -12.92 1.97
C GLN A 73 -2.32 -13.33 3.18
N ASN A 74 -1.55 -14.40 3.02
CA ASN A 74 -0.57 -14.86 3.98
C ASN A 74 0.54 -15.60 3.26
N PHE A 75 1.64 -15.81 3.95
CA PHE A 75 2.75 -16.62 3.45
C PHE A 75 3.37 -17.43 4.60
N ALA A 76 4.01 -18.53 4.24
CA ALA A 76 4.59 -19.47 5.17
C ALA A 76 6.01 -19.82 4.76
N PRO A 77 7.03 -19.56 5.60
CA PRO A 77 8.36 -20.09 5.39
C PRO A 77 8.36 -21.60 5.58
N SER A 78 9.14 -22.29 4.78
CA SER A 78 9.15 -23.75 4.74
C SER A 78 10.57 -24.30 4.67
N TYR A 79 10.79 -25.39 5.38
CA TYR A 79 11.99 -26.21 5.30
C TYR A 79 11.81 -27.24 4.19
N LYS A 80 12.79 -27.38 3.30
CA LYS A 80 12.83 -28.44 2.30
C LYS A 80 13.51 -29.66 2.90
N ILE A 81 12.81 -30.79 2.92
CA ILE A 81 13.24 -32.04 3.54
C ILE A 81 13.28 -33.12 2.47
N GLU A 82 14.20 -34.08 2.63
CA GLU A 82 14.23 -35.31 1.82
C GLU A 82 12.86 -36.03 1.93
N LYS A 83 12.35 -36.48 0.79
CA LYS A 83 11.08 -37.19 0.70
C LYS A 83 11.19 -38.63 1.18
N SER A 84 11.45 -38.81 2.47
CA SER A 84 11.52 -40.11 3.16
C SER A 84 10.92 -40.03 4.57
N VAL A 85 10.28 -41.11 5.04
CA VAL A 85 9.66 -41.10 6.37
C VAL A 85 10.70 -40.90 7.49
N PRO A 86 11.89 -41.48 7.43
CA PRO A 86 12.92 -41.21 8.44
C PRO A 86 13.34 -39.76 8.53
N ALA A 87 13.61 -39.08 7.38
CA ALA A 87 14.00 -37.69 7.34
C ALA A 87 12.86 -36.76 7.82
N LEU A 88 11.61 -37.08 7.50
CA LEU A 88 10.44 -36.34 7.99
C LEU A 88 10.29 -36.44 9.52
N LYS A 89 10.49 -37.63 10.10
CA LYS A 89 10.47 -37.84 11.58
C LYS A 89 11.54 -36.99 12.27
N GLU A 90 12.75 -37.03 11.77
CA GLU A 90 13.88 -36.26 12.31
C GLU A 90 13.56 -34.74 12.23
N ALA A 91 13.12 -34.27 11.07
CA ALA A 91 12.83 -32.86 10.85
C ALA A 91 11.68 -32.33 11.73
N VAL A 92 10.57 -33.08 11.88
CA VAL A 92 9.45 -32.61 12.75
C VAL A 92 9.88 -32.56 14.21
N VAL A 93 10.73 -33.47 14.64
CA VAL A 93 11.28 -33.50 16.03
C VAL A 93 12.21 -32.32 16.25
N GLU A 94 13.17 -32.06 15.33
CA GLU A 94 14.10 -30.93 15.43
C GLU A 94 13.33 -29.60 15.46
N ILE A 95 12.37 -29.41 14.55
CA ILE A 95 11.54 -28.18 14.50
C ILE A 95 10.75 -28.02 15.82
N MET A 96 10.10 -29.10 16.29
CA MET A 96 9.33 -29.04 17.53
C MET A 96 10.21 -28.72 18.73
N GLN A 97 11.41 -29.33 18.85
CA GLN A 97 12.34 -29.02 19.93
C GLN A 97 12.79 -27.54 19.92
N ALA A 98 12.88 -26.91 18.75
CA ALA A 98 13.27 -25.52 18.63
C ALA A 98 12.16 -24.53 19.04
N ILE A 99 10.86 -24.88 18.82
CA ILE A 99 9.75 -23.94 18.98
C ILE A 99 8.80 -24.27 20.15
N TYR A 100 8.83 -25.51 20.66
CA TYR A 100 7.95 -25.94 21.74
C TYR A 100 8.33 -25.30 23.07
N LYS A 101 7.31 -24.83 23.79
CA LYS A 101 7.42 -24.41 25.20
C LYS A 101 6.47 -25.27 26.03
N GLU A 102 6.84 -25.55 27.26
CA GLU A 102 6.05 -26.39 28.17
C GLU A 102 4.59 -25.88 28.27
N GLY A 103 3.65 -26.80 28.14
CA GLY A 103 2.21 -26.52 28.15
C GLY A 103 1.59 -26.19 26.78
N MET A 104 2.38 -25.98 25.72
CA MET A 104 1.85 -25.79 24.38
C MET A 104 1.25 -27.08 23.83
N THR A 105 0.21 -26.91 23.02
CA THR A 105 -0.43 -27.98 22.26
C THR A 105 0.02 -27.95 20.80
N PHE A 106 0.03 -29.12 20.16
CA PHE A 106 0.42 -29.20 18.76
C PHE A 106 -0.51 -30.07 17.93
N LYS A 107 -0.35 -29.95 16.60
CA LYS A 107 -0.92 -30.88 15.64
C LYS A 107 -0.03 -30.99 14.40
N ILE A 108 0.02 -32.19 13.82
CA ILE A 108 0.53 -32.41 12.46
C ILE A 108 -0.63 -32.24 11.47
N ALA A 109 -0.38 -31.53 10.36
CA ALA A 109 -1.34 -31.33 9.28
C ALA A 109 -0.67 -31.70 7.95
N ALA A 110 -0.63 -33.00 7.66
CA ALA A 110 -0.01 -33.54 6.45
C ALA A 110 -0.97 -33.46 5.26
N ARG A 111 -0.39 -33.12 4.11
CA ARG A 111 -1.03 -33.18 2.78
C ARG A 111 -0.06 -33.78 1.79
N ARG A 112 -0.56 -34.48 0.79
CA ARG A 112 0.26 -34.98 -0.32
C ARG A 112 -0.33 -34.58 -1.66
N SER A 113 0.48 -34.06 -2.54
CA SER A 113 0.21 -33.91 -3.97
C SER A 113 0.87 -35.00 -4.79
N ASP A 114 1.89 -35.66 -4.21
CA ASP A 114 2.50 -36.86 -4.77
C ASP A 114 1.83 -38.12 -4.19
N HIS A 115 0.98 -38.75 -4.99
CA HIS A 115 0.27 -39.96 -4.61
C HIS A 115 1.13 -41.23 -4.66
N SER A 116 2.37 -41.17 -5.17
CA SER A 116 3.32 -42.29 -5.17
C SER A 116 4.07 -42.44 -3.85
N PHE A 117 3.97 -41.49 -2.91
CA PHE A 117 4.58 -41.59 -1.60
C PHE A 117 3.93 -42.72 -0.79
N GLU A 118 4.74 -43.45 -0.06
CA GLU A 118 4.34 -44.71 0.63
C GLU A 118 3.22 -44.58 1.67
N LEU A 119 3.11 -43.39 2.34
CA LEU A 119 2.11 -43.13 3.37
C LEU A 119 1.04 -42.16 2.85
N ASP A 120 -0.20 -42.36 3.24
CA ASP A 120 -1.24 -41.35 3.03
C ASP A 120 -1.19 -40.21 4.06
N SER A 121 -2.03 -39.19 3.89
CA SER A 121 -2.00 -38.03 4.79
C SER A 121 -2.41 -38.33 6.23
N ARG A 122 -3.23 -39.38 6.45
CA ARG A 122 -3.64 -39.80 7.78
C ARG A 122 -2.52 -40.54 8.46
N ASP A 123 -1.88 -41.51 7.77
CA ASP A 123 -0.78 -42.26 8.26
C ASP A 123 0.43 -41.37 8.58
N LEU A 124 0.69 -40.37 7.71
CA LEU A 124 1.71 -39.35 7.98
C LEU A 124 1.41 -38.55 9.25
N ASN A 125 0.19 -38.12 9.49
CA ASN A 125 -0.18 -37.39 10.71
C ASN A 125 0.10 -38.25 11.95
N GLN A 126 -0.23 -39.56 11.90
CA GLN A 126 0.00 -40.48 13.01
C GLN A 126 1.50 -40.69 13.22
N VAL A 127 2.21 -41.13 12.19
CA VAL A 127 3.62 -41.50 12.27
C VAL A 127 4.52 -40.33 12.69
N LEU A 128 4.23 -39.13 12.22
CA LEU A 128 4.99 -37.95 12.61
C LEU A 128 4.57 -37.42 14.00
N GLY A 129 3.28 -37.54 14.35
CA GLY A 129 2.81 -37.27 15.71
C GLY A 129 3.47 -38.17 16.76
N ASP A 130 3.55 -39.48 16.50
CA ASP A 130 4.21 -40.46 17.37
C ASP A 130 5.71 -40.15 17.57
N ALA A 131 6.39 -39.67 16.50
CA ALA A 131 7.79 -39.26 16.61
C ALA A 131 7.96 -38.04 17.55
N VAL A 132 7.03 -37.06 17.48
CA VAL A 132 7.05 -35.91 18.39
C VAL A 132 6.75 -36.33 19.84
N PHE A 133 5.75 -37.20 20.05
CA PHE A 133 5.44 -37.75 21.39
C PHE A 133 6.60 -38.49 22.03
N THR A 134 7.35 -39.26 21.23
CA THR A 134 8.52 -40.01 21.71
C THR A 134 9.65 -39.06 22.11
N ALA A 135 9.81 -37.94 21.39
CA ALA A 135 10.94 -37.04 21.57
C ALA A 135 10.70 -35.93 22.62
N ILE A 136 9.44 -35.54 22.84
CA ILE A 136 9.10 -34.44 23.74
C ILE A 136 8.13 -34.94 24.84
N PRO A 137 8.61 -35.11 26.07
CA PRO A 137 7.77 -35.56 27.19
C PRO A 137 6.63 -34.56 27.48
N ASN A 138 5.45 -35.10 27.81
CA ASN A 138 4.26 -34.34 28.21
C ASN A 138 3.65 -33.41 27.13
N VAL A 139 4.11 -33.48 25.88
CA VAL A 139 3.49 -32.73 24.80
C VAL A 139 2.04 -33.19 24.56
N GLN A 140 1.13 -32.28 24.31
CA GLN A 140 -0.30 -32.59 24.10
C GLN A 140 -0.72 -32.29 22.68
N VAL A 141 -1.58 -33.17 22.12
CA VAL A 141 -2.24 -32.91 20.80
C VAL A 141 -3.56 -32.22 21.00
N GLN A 142 -3.77 -31.17 20.20
CA GLN A 142 -5.06 -30.49 20.11
C GLN A 142 -5.45 -30.28 18.65
N MET A 143 -6.58 -30.89 18.24
CA MET A 143 -7.02 -30.84 16.84
C MET A 143 -7.65 -29.50 16.46
N LYS A 144 -8.33 -28.83 17.42
CA LYS A 144 -8.94 -27.51 17.23
C LYS A 144 -8.09 -26.44 17.92
N SER A 145 -7.68 -25.41 17.17
CA SER A 145 -6.88 -24.28 17.69
C SER A 145 -5.64 -24.70 18.51
N PRO A 146 -4.75 -25.55 17.98
CA PRO A 146 -3.48 -25.85 18.64
C PRO A 146 -2.58 -24.62 18.65
N ASP A 147 -1.66 -24.54 19.62
CA ASP A 147 -0.64 -23.49 19.66
C ASP A 147 0.37 -23.63 18.51
N ILE A 148 0.73 -24.87 18.16
CA ILE A 148 1.67 -25.18 17.08
C ILE A 148 0.97 -26.06 16.04
N THR A 149 1.00 -25.67 14.78
CA THR A 149 0.59 -26.52 13.65
C THR A 149 1.77 -26.78 12.73
N LEU A 150 2.31 -27.99 12.74
CA LEU A 150 3.29 -28.41 11.73
C LEU A 150 2.55 -28.86 10.45
N ARG A 151 2.65 -28.05 9.39
CA ARG A 151 2.12 -28.39 8.06
C ARG A 151 3.19 -29.12 7.27
N VAL A 152 2.89 -30.35 6.87
CA VAL A 152 3.80 -31.22 6.11
C VAL A 152 3.20 -31.42 4.72
N GLU A 153 3.89 -30.99 3.67
CA GLU A 153 3.47 -31.16 2.29
C GLU A 153 4.43 -32.09 1.55
N ILE A 154 3.91 -33.22 1.05
CA ILE A 154 4.66 -34.12 0.18
C ILE A 154 4.39 -33.74 -1.26
N ARG A 155 5.43 -33.23 -1.95
CA ARG A 155 5.38 -32.83 -3.37
C ARG A 155 6.22 -33.82 -4.20
N PRO A 156 6.13 -33.78 -5.55
CA PRO A 156 6.91 -34.66 -6.41
C PRO A 156 8.43 -34.54 -6.20
N ASP A 157 8.94 -33.35 -5.96
CA ASP A 157 10.36 -33.01 -5.85
C ASP A 157 10.93 -33.24 -4.44
N ALA A 158 10.17 -32.95 -3.39
CA ALA A 158 10.63 -33.01 -1.99
C ALA A 158 9.46 -32.99 -1.01
N ALA A 159 9.73 -33.09 0.29
CA ALA A 159 8.80 -32.74 1.34
C ALA A 159 9.09 -31.35 1.89
N TYR A 160 8.04 -30.65 2.34
CA TYR A 160 8.15 -29.31 2.87
C TYR A 160 7.42 -29.21 4.21
N ILE A 161 8.08 -28.63 5.22
CA ILE A 161 7.52 -28.45 6.54
C ILE A 161 7.46 -26.96 6.86
N SER A 162 6.29 -26.47 7.32
CA SER A 162 6.10 -25.12 7.81
C SER A 162 5.34 -25.12 9.12
N HIS A 163 5.67 -24.18 10.01
CA HIS A 163 4.95 -24.01 11.30
C HIS A 163 4.43 -22.59 11.49
N GLU A 164 4.93 -21.64 10.74
CA GLU A 164 4.50 -20.24 10.77
C GLU A 164 3.49 -19.95 9.67
N GLU A 165 2.60 -19.01 9.94
CA GLU A 165 1.74 -18.39 8.96
C GLU A 165 1.73 -16.89 9.19
N ILE A 166 2.36 -16.15 8.28
CA ILE A 166 2.56 -14.71 8.40
C ILE A 166 1.48 -14.02 7.58
N LYS A 167 0.76 -13.08 8.20
CA LYS A 167 -0.24 -12.27 7.52
C LYS A 167 0.44 -11.32 6.53
N GLY A 168 -0.03 -11.32 5.27
CA GLY A 168 0.40 -10.38 4.24
C GLY A 168 -0.45 -9.10 4.24
N ALA A 169 -0.17 -8.20 3.30
CA ALA A 169 -0.89 -6.93 3.15
C ALA A 169 -2.36 -7.10 2.71
N GLY A 170 -2.74 -8.27 2.17
CA GLY A 170 -4.07 -8.51 1.63
C GLY A 170 -4.36 -7.68 0.37
N GLY A 171 -5.63 -7.41 0.10
CA GLY A 171 -6.04 -6.57 -1.03
C GLY A 171 -5.82 -7.19 -2.41
N LEU A 172 -5.63 -6.34 -3.42
CA LEU A 172 -5.42 -6.70 -4.82
C LEU A 172 -4.03 -6.24 -5.29
N PRO A 173 -3.37 -6.96 -6.20
CA PRO A 173 -2.09 -6.53 -6.75
C PRO A 173 -2.20 -5.17 -7.43
N VAL A 174 -1.31 -4.24 -7.10
CA VAL A 174 -1.28 -2.89 -7.69
C VAL A 174 -1.21 -2.97 -9.22
N GLY A 175 -1.99 -2.14 -9.90
CA GLY A 175 -2.14 -2.11 -11.36
C GLY A 175 -3.20 -3.08 -11.91
N THR A 176 -3.97 -3.79 -11.05
CA THR A 176 -5.09 -4.64 -11.52
C THR A 176 -6.40 -3.89 -11.66
N SER A 177 -6.57 -2.75 -11.00
CA SER A 177 -7.80 -1.94 -10.96
C SER A 177 -7.69 -0.62 -11.73
N GLY A 178 -6.69 -0.51 -12.61
CA GLY A 178 -6.44 0.72 -13.38
C GLY A 178 -5.56 1.72 -12.63
N LYS A 179 -5.51 2.96 -13.14
CA LYS A 179 -4.67 4.06 -12.67
C LYS A 179 -5.53 5.21 -12.16
N GLY A 180 -5.10 5.87 -11.09
CA GLY A 180 -5.75 7.04 -10.52
C GLY A 180 -4.74 8.15 -10.19
N THR A 181 -5.21 9.41 -10.20
CA THR A 181 -4.42 10.56 -9.77
C THR A 181 -4.79 10.92 -8.34
N LEU A 182 -3.85 10.78 -7.42
CA LEU A 182 -3.99 11.12 -6.02
C LEU A 182 -3.69 12.61 -5.82
N MET A 183 -4.65 13.38 -5.34
CA MET A 183 -4.41 14.74 -4.85
C MET A 183 -3.70 14.63 -3.49
N LEU A 184 -2.38 14.75 -3.50
CA LEU A 184 -1.54 14.59 -2.32
C LEU A 184 -1.30 15.95 -1.66
N SER A 185 -1.71 16.08 -0.40
CA SER A 185 -1.34 17.17 0.50
C SER A 185 -0.25 16.72 1.48
N GLY A 186 0.34 17.66 2.22
CA GLY A 186 1.24 17.37 3.34
C GLY A 186 0.52 16.87 4.60
N GLY A 187 -0.81 16.76 4.61
CA GLY A 187 -1.62 16.30 5.73
C GLY A 187 -1.66 14.78 5.88
N ILE A 188 -2.28 14.31 6.99
CA ILE A 188 -2.35 12.90 7.38
C ILE A 188 -3.24 12.10 6.43
N ASP A 189 -4.34 12.67 5.93
CA ASP A 189 -5.45 11.94 5.30
C ASP A 189 -5.13 11.50 3.86
N SER A 190 -4.42 12.33 3.09
CA SER A 190 -4.16 12.03 1.67
C SER A 190 -3.17 10.88 1.43
N PRO A 191 -2.09 10.70 2.21
CA PRO A 191 -1.25 9.49 2.10
C PRO A 191 -2.02 8.22 2.45
N VAL A 192 -2.88 8.26 3.47
CA VAL A 192 -3.74 7.13 3.85
C VAL A 192 -4.72 6.79 2.73
N ALA A 193 -5.32 7.80 2.09
CA ALA A 193 -6.18 7.57 0.92
C ALA A 193 -5.41 6.91 -0.24
N GLY A 194 -4.18 7.34 -0.50
CA GLY A 194 -3.29 6.72 -1.47
C GLY A 194 -2.99 5.25 -1.17
N TYR A 195 -2.62 4.96 0.08
CA TYR A 195 -2.40 3.59 0.56
C TYR A 195 -3.63 2.69 0.36
N LEU A 196 -4.82 3.17 0.74
CA LEU A 196 -6.05 2.42 0.60
C LEU A 196 -6.43 2.18 -0.87
N ALA A 197 -6.14 3.13 -1.77
CA ALA A 197 -6.31 2.95 -3.21
C ALA A 197 -5.34 1.90 -3.76
N LEU A 198 -4.04 1.96 -3.39
CA LEU A 198 -3.04 0.93 -3.73
C LEU A 198 -3.49 -0.45 -3.26
N LYS A 199 -4.02 -0.57 -2.03
CA LYS A 199 -4.56 -1.82 -1.47
C LYS A 199 -5.70 -2.40 -2.28
N ARG A 200 -6.46 -1.58 -3.00
CA ARG A 200 -7.51 -2.04 -3.95
C ARG A 200 -7.01 -2.24 -5.37
N GLY A 201 -5.70 -2.25 -5.56
CA GLY A 201 -5.06 -2.55 -6.84
C GLY A 201 -5.01 -1.38 -7.82
N VAL A 202 -5.31 -0.16 -7.37
CA VAL A 202 -5.17 1.05 -8.19
C VAL A 202 -3.69 1.44 -8.22
N GLU A 203 -3.14 1.65 -9.40
CA GLU A 203 -1.86 2.31 -9.57
C GLU A 203 -2.07 3.82 -9.40
N ILE A 204 -1.21 4.49 -8.64
CA ILE A 204 -1.38 5.93 -8.36
C ILE A 204 -0.25 6.77 -8.94
N GLU A 205 -0.61 7.98 -9.37
CA GLU A 205 0.30 9.10 -9.53
C GLU A 205 -0.05 10.14 -8.46
N ALA A 206 0.95 10.72 -7.79
CA ALA A 206 0.74 11.72 -6.76
C ALA A 206 0.81 13.12 -7.37
N LEU A 207 -0.25 13.91 -7.24
CA LEU A 207 -0.33 15.27 -7.71
C LEU A 207 -0.37 16.23 -6.52
N HIS A 208 0.60 17.12 -6.44
CA HIS A 208 0.76 18.11 -5.37
C HIS A 208 0.69 19.53 -5.91
N PHE A 209 -0.05 20.41 -5.22
CA PHE A 209 -0.15 21.81 -5.56
C PHE A 209 0.86 22.62 -4.74
N ALA A 210 1.77 23.33 -5.43
CA ALA A 210 2.77 24.18 -4.82
C ALA A 210 2.49 25.65 -5.09
N SER A 211 2.64 26.49 -4.07
CA SER A 211 2.38 27.94 -4.16
C SER A 211 3.53 28.78 -3.61
N PRO A 212 4.74 28.68 -4.20
CA PRO A 212 5.83 29.56 -3.81
C PRO A 212 5.50 31.03 -4.18
N PRO A 213 5.93 32.05 -3.38
CA PRO A 213 6.72 31.94 -2.16
C PRO A 213 5.90 31.64 -0.90
N TYR A 214 4.58 31.45 -1.01
CA TYR A 214 3.69 31.23 0.14
C TYR A 214 3.89 29.86 0.78
N THR A 215 4.13 28.81 -0.02
CA THR A 215 4.58 27.50 0.50
C THR A 215 6.10 27.44 0.53
N SER A 216 6.64 26.87 1.61
CA SER A 216 8.08 26.70 1.77
C SER A 216 8.62 25.51 0.95
N PRO A 217 9.94 25.47 0.63
CA PRO A 217 10.56 24.26 0.07
C PRO A 217 10.36 23.03 0.96
N GLY A 218 10.28 23.21 2.29
CA GLY A 218 9.98 22.15 3.24
C GLY A 218 8.60 21.50 3.02
N ALA A 219 7.60 22.25 2.57
CA ALA A 219 6.29 21.69 2.24
C ALA A 219 6.35 20.76 1.03
N LEU A 220 7.09 21.13 -0.01
CA LEU A 220 7.32 20.29 -1.19
C LEU A 220 8.12 19.03 -0.81
N LYS A 221 9.23 19.18 -0.05
CA LYS A 221 10.00 18.04 0.46
C LYS A 221 9.12 17.08 1.25
N LYS A 222 8.27 17.58 2.14
CA LYS A 222 7.30 16.79 2.90
C LYS A 222 6.39 15.94 1.99
N ALA A 223 5.86 16.53 0.90
CA ALA A 223 5.04 15.81 -0.07
C ALA A 223 5.84 14.72 -0.82
N HIS A 224 7.09 14.98 -1.17
CA HIS A 224 8.01 13.98 -1.74
C HIS A 224 8.25 12.83 -0.76
N ASP A 225 8.52 13.12 0.51
CA ASP A 225 8.80 12.10 1.54
C ASP A 225 7.57 11.24 1.82
N LEU A 226 6.36 11.83 1.84
CA LEU A 226 5.11 11.09 1.93
C LEU A 226 4.89 10.17 0.72
N THR A 227 5.18 10.66 -0.49
CA THR A 227 5.12 9.84 -1.72
C THR A 227 6.11 8.68 -1.64
N ARG A 228 7.34 8.93 -1.15
CA ARG A 228 8.37 7.89 -0.97
C ARG A 228 7.90 6.80 0.00
N LYS A 229 7.23 7.13 1.08
CA LYS A 229 6.64 6.12 1.98
C LYS A 229 5.63 5.22 1.26
N LEU A 230 4.82 5.78 0.35
CA LEU A 230 3.85 5.01 -0.44
C LEU A 230 4.52 4.08 -1.46
N THR A 231 5.73 4.40 -1.94
CA THR A 231 6.45 3.53 -2.90
C THR A 231 6.75 2.15 -2.31
N ALA A 232 6.85 2.01 -0.99
CA ALA A 232 7.03 0.73 -0.33
C ALA A 232 5.89 -0.27 -0.62
N PHE A 233 4.71 0.23 -1.01
CA PHE A 233 3.51 -0.56 -1.29
C PHE A 233 3.14 -0.57 -2.79
N GLY A 234 3.44 0.51 -3.50
CA GLY A 234 3.04 0.74 -4.90
C GLY A 234 4.15 0.51 -5.93
N GLY A 235 5.40 0.40 -5.51
CA GLY A 235 6.56 0.53 -6.38
C GLY A 235 6.83 1.99 -6.72
N ASN A 236 7.49 2.26 -7.84
CA ASN A 236 7.74 3.64 -8.26
C ASN A 236 6.44 4.42 -8.44
N ILE A 237 6.42 5.67 -7.99
CA ILE A 237 5.27 6.57 -8.09
C ILE A 237 5.70 7.85 -8.80
N THR A 238 4.98 8.20 -9.87
CA THR A 238 5.15 9.50 -10.52
C THR A 238 4.60 10.59 -9.62
N PHE A 239 5.43 11.57 -9.31
CA PHE A 239 5.06 12.78 -8.57
C PHE A 239 4.90 13.94 -9.56
N ILE A 240 3.80 14.67 -9.45
CA ILE A 240 3.42 15.77 -10.33
C ILE A 240 3.25 17.01 -9.48
N GLU A 241 4.17 17.95 -9.60
CA GLU A 241 4.08 19.26 -8.98
C GLU A 241 3.34 20.22 -9.89
N VAL A 242 2.31 20.88 -9.34
CA VAL A 242 1.48 21.84 -10.07
C VAL A 242 1.70 23.24 -9.50
N PRO A 243 2.15 24.23 -10.31
CA PRO A 243 2.23 25.61 -9.87
C PRO A 243 0.82 26.18 -9.65
N PHE A 244 0.55 26.70 -8.47
CA PHE A 244 -0.80 27.09 -8.09
C PHE A 244 -0.91 28.54 -7.55
N THR A 245 0.18 29.27 -7.42
CA THR A 245 0.25 30.62 -6.87
C THR A 245 -0.66 31.60 -7.59
N GLU A 246 -0.54 31.69 -8.93
CA GLU A 246 -1.32 32.60 -9.76
C GLU A 246 -2.83 32.44 -9.54
N ILE A 247 -3.29 31.19 -9.49
CA ILE A 247 -4.71 30.88 -9.28
C ILE A 247 -5.17 31.32 -7.89
N GLN A 248 -4.36 31.12 -6.86
CA GLN A 248 -4.72 31.54 -5.50
C GLN A 248 -4.80 33.05 -5.36
N GLU A 249 -3.89 33.78 -5.99
CA GLU A 249 -3.90 35.25 -6.02
C GLU A 249 -5.13 35.79 -6.75
N GLU A 250 -5.46 35.20 -7.90
CA GLU A 250 -6.63 35.55 -8.69
C GLU A 250 -7.94 35.32 -7.92
N ILE A 251 -8.04 34.16 -7.23
CA ILE A 251 -9.20 33.84 -6.39
C ILE A 251 -9.31 34.84 -5.22
N LYS A 252 -8.21 35.18 -4.57
CA LYS A 252 -8.17 36.13 -3.46
C LYS A 252 -8.59 37.50 -3.86
N GLU A 253 -8.22 37.96 -5.06
CA GLU A 253 -8.57 39.29 -5.60
C GLU A 253 -10.04 39.37 -5.98
N LYS A 254 -10.60 38.33 -6.64
CA LYS A 254 -11.90 38.39 -7.31
C LYS A 254 -13.06 37.75 -6.59
N ALA A 255 -12.80 36.98 -5.55
CA ALA A 255 -13.85 36.25 -4.85
C ALA A 255 -14.05 36.75 -3.41
N PRO A 256 -15.29 36.61 -2.87
CA PRO A 256 -15.52 36.85 -1.46
C PRO A 256 -14.73 35.88 -0.58
N GLU A 257 -14.16 36.36 0.52
CA GLU A 257 -13.34 35.62 1.42
C GLU A 257 -13.95 34.27 1.87
N ALA A 258 -15.25 34.26 2.21
CA ALA A 258 -15.95 33.04 2.64
C ALA A 258 -15.97 31.91 1.57
N TYR A 259 -15.73 32.21 0.29
CA TYR A 259 -15.76 31.27 -0.81
C TYR A 259 -14.34 30.82 -1.29
N LEU A 260 -13.28 31.41 -0.76
CA LEU A 260 -11.89 31.12 -1.19
C LEU A 260 -11.61 29.62 -1.19
N MET A 261 -11.92 28.92 -0.09
CA MET A 261 -11.68 27.46 0.03
C MET A 261 -12.44 26.67 -1.03
N THR A 262 -13.69 26.99 -1.29
CA THR A 262 -14.52 26.27 -2.28
C THR A 262 -13.97 26.47 -3.69
N LEU A 263 -13.62 27.70 -4.05
CA LEU A 263 -13.08 28.04 -5.37
C LEU A 263 -11.69 27.43 -5.58
N THR A 264 -10.80 27.54 -4.60
CA THR A 264 -9.49 26.90 -4.62
C THR A 264 -9.61 25.39 -4.92
N ARG A 265 -10.48 24.68 -4.22
CA ARG A 265 -10.68 23.23 -4.43
C ARG A 265 -11.34 22.91 -5.78
N ARG A 266 -12.18 23.79 -6.32
CA ARG A 266 -12.73 23.61 -7.67
C ARG A 266 -11.65 23.73 -8.74
N PHE A 267 -10.75 24.72 -8.63
CA PHE A 267 -9.59 24.81 -9.52
C PHE A 267 -8.68 23.60 -9.42
N MET A 268 -8.37 23.18 -8.20
CA MET A 268 -7.59 21.95 -7.97
C MET A 268 -8.24 20.73 -8.63
N MET A 269 -9.56 20.59 -8.53
CA MET A 269 -10.32 19.51 -9.15
C MET A 269 -10.25 19.56 -10.68
N ARG A 270 -10.41 20.74 -11.30
CA ARG A 270 -10.30 20.94 -12.76
C ARG A 270 -8.91 20.58 -13.28
N ILE A 271 -7.87 21.07 -12.60
CA ILE A 271 -6.48 20.79 -12.96
C ILE A 271 -6.18 19.30 -12.83
N THR A 272 -6.57 18.70 -11.71
CA THR A 272 -6.37 17.25 -11.49
C THR A 272 -7.09 16.43 -12.55
N ASP A 273 -8.32 16.83 -12.94
CA ASP A 273 -9.09 16.14 -13.98
C ASP A 273 -8.42 16.24 -15.34
N ARG A 274 -7.88 17.43 -15.69
CA ARG A 274 -7.13 17.64 -16.93
C ARG A 274 -5.84 16.80 -16.97
N VAL A 275 -5.04 16.88 -15.91
CA VAL A 275 -3.78 16.11 -15.81
C VAL A 275 -4.04 14.61 -15.85
N ARG A 276 -5.05 14.10 -15.11
CA ARG A 276 -5.38 12.68 -15.13
C ARG A 276 -5.78 12.20 -16.53
N GLU A 277 -6.54 13.02 -17.28
CA GLU A 277 -6.96 12.69 -18.65
C GLU A 277 -5.76 12.58 -19.58
N GLU A 278 -4.89 13.57 -19.59
CA GLU A 278 -3.67 13.60 -20.42
C GLU A 278 -2.72 12.44 -20.09
N ARG A 279 -2.71 11.99 -18.83
CA ARG A 279 -1.87 10.90 -18.35
C ARG A 279 -2.57 9.52 -18.35
N GLY A 280 -3.80 9.45 -18.83
CA GLY A 280 -4.57 8.22 -18.97
C GLY A 280 -5.01 7.59 -17.63
N ALA A 281 -5.13 8.38 -16.57
CA ALA A 281 -5.73 7.91 -15.33
C ALA A 281 -7.26 7.93 -15.42
N MET A 282 -7.92 7.01 -14.71
CA MET A 282 -9.37 6.80 -14.82
C MET A 282 -10.17 7.54 -13.76
N VAL A 283 -9.54 7.84 -12.62
CA VAL A 283 -10.20 8.38 -11.42
C VAL A 283 -9.33 9.42 -10.74
N ILE A 284 -9.99 10.30 -9.99
CA ILE A 284 -9.34 11.20 -9.02
C ILE A 284 -9.45 10.53 -7.64
N ILE A 285 -8.40 10.63 -6.83
CA ILE A 285 -8.36 10.11 -5.47
C ILE A 285 -8.02 11.28 -4.55
N ASN A 286 -8.76 11.45 -3.45
CA ASN A 286 -8.42 12.44 -2.43
C ASN A 286 -8.62 11.92 -1.00
N GLY A 287 -8.06 12.62 -0.03
CA GLY A 287 -8.11 12.30 1.40
C GLY A 287 -9.21 13.05 2.15
N GLU A 288 -10.33 13.41 1.51
CA GLU A 288 -11.43 14.08 2.19
C GLU A 288 -12.15 13.13 3.15
N SER A 289 -12.30 13.54 4.42
CA SER A 289 -13.13 12.87 5.44
C SER A 289 -14.30 13.78 5.82
N LEU A 290 -15.51 13.23 5.85
CA LEU A 290 -16.73 14.01 6.06
C LEU A 290 -16.74 14.67 7.44
N GLY A 291 -16.93 15.99 7.46
CA GLY A 291 -17.10 16.77 8.68
C GLY A 291 -15.82 17.15 9.42
N GLN A 292 -14.62 16.81 8.93
CA GLN A 292 -13.36 17.19 9.58
C GLN A 292 -13.06 18.69 9.51
N VAL A 293 -13.30 19.31 8.34
CA VAL A 293 -13.07 20.75 8.10
C VAL A 293 -14.22 21.36 7.30
N ALA A 294 -14.30 22.68 7.25
CA ALA A 294 -15.39 23.41 6.64
C ALA A 294 -15.63 23.09 5.15
N SER A 295 -14.60 22.70 4.41
CA SER A 295 -14.71 22.29 3.00
C SER A 295 -15.13 20.83 2.82
N GLN A 296 -15.28 20.07 3.89
CA GLN A 296 -15.61 18.63 3.88
C GLN A 296 -17.05 18.36 4.38
N THR A 297 -17.95 19.31 4.17
CA THR A 297 -19.41 19.08 4.28
C THR A 297 -19.94 18.50 2.98
N LEU A 298 -21.10 17.84 3.01
CA LEU A 298 -21.71 17.30 1.78
C LEU A 298 -22.01 18.40 0.75
N GLU A 299 -22.46 19.56 1.21
CA GLU A 299 -22.73 20.72 0.35
C GLU A 299 -21.44 21.25 -0.30
N SER A 300 -20.35 21.35 0.47
CA SER A 300 -19.06 21.76 -0.07
C SER A 300 -18.52 20.73 -1.07
N MET A 301 -18.57 19.43 -0.75
CA MET A 301 -18.18 18.37 -1.67
C MET A 301 -18.99 18.36 -2.95
N GLN A 302 -20.31 18.61 -2.86
CA GLN A 302 -21.18 18.73 -4.03
C GLN A 302 -20.77 19.92 -4.91
N ALA A 303 -20.55 21.09 -4.32
CA ALA A 303 -20.15 22.29 -5.06
C ALA A 303 -18.76 22.15 -5.70
N ILE A 304 -17.82 21.49 -5.00
CA ILE A 304 -16.47 21.23 -5.50
C ILE A 304 -16.50 20.18 -6.63
N ASN A 305 -17.26 19.12 -6.48
CA ASN A 305 -17.32 18.03 -7.45
C ASN A 305 -18.10 18.40 -8.74
N ALA A 306 -18.91 19.47 -8.70
CA ALA A 306 -19.72 19.89 -9.84
C ALA A 306 -18.90 20.31 -11.09
N VAL A 307 -17.58 20.43 -10.99
CA VAL A 307 -16.69 20.80 -12.11
C VAL A 307 -16.19 19.62 -12.91
N THR A 308 -16.44 18.39 -12.48
CA THR A 308 -16.01 17.17 -13.17
C THR A 308 -17.06 16.07 -13.09
N ASN A 309 -17.14 15.25 -14.13
CA ASN A 309 -17.91 14.01 -14.18
C ASN A 309 -17.04 12.78 -13.91
N THR A 310 -15.73 12.96 -13.70
CA THR A 310 -14.81 11.88 -13.38
C THR A 310 -15.13 11.32 -11.99
N PRO A 311 -15.14 9.98 -11.81
CA PRO A 311 -15.31 9.39 -10.49
C PRO A 311 -14.23 9.87 -9.52
N VAL A 312 -14.66 10.41 -8.38
CA VAL A 312 -13.77 10.81 -7.28
C VAL A 312 -13.86 9.78 -6.17
N ILE A 313 -12.77 9.05 -5.95
CA ILE A 313 -12.66 8.05 -4.88
C ILE A 313 -12.15 8.75 -3.62
N ARG A 314 -12.90 8.59 -2.53
CA ARG A 314 -12.60 9.14 -1.21
C ARG A 314 -12.45 8.00 -0.20
N PRO A 315 -11.30 7.33 -0.13
CA PRO A 315 -11.16 6.11 0.68
C PRO A 315 -11.40 6.30 2.18
N VAL A 316 -11.17 7.52 2.69
CA VAL A 316 -11.27 7.86 4.11
C VAL A 316 -12.54 8.65 4.47
N VAL A 317 -13.49 8.79 3.54
CA VAL A 317 -14.66 9.69 3.70
C VAL A 317 -15.54 9.38 4.92
N THR A 318 -15.61 8.13 5.35
CA THR A 318 -16.41 7.66 6.50
C THR A 318 -15.57 7.32 7.72
N MET A 319 -14.26 7.53 7.67
CA MET A 319 -13.35 7.22 8.78
C MET A 319 -13.25 8.41 9.74
N ASP A 320 -13.17 8.13 11.04
CA ASP A 320 -12.83 9.15 12.01
C ASP A 320 -11.33 9.45 12.04
N LYS A 321 -10.95 10.48 12.79
CA LYS A 321 -9.55 10.94 12.79
C LYS A 321 -8.59 9.91 13.40
N LEU A 322 -9.03 9.14 14.39
CA LEU A 322 -8.19 8.15 15.06
C LEU A 322 -7.94 6.95 14.13
N GLU A 323 -8.97 6.46 13.42
CA GLU A 323 -8.83 5.38 12.43
C GLU A 323 -7.82 5.76 11.33
N ILE A 324 -7.84 7.03 10.88
CA ILE A 324 -6.89 7.52 9.87
C ILE A 324 -5.47 7.61 10.45
N ILE A 325 -5.32 8.08 11.69
CA ILE A 325 -4.03 8.17 12.39
C ILE A 325 -3.41 6.78 12.58
N ASP A 326 -4.21 5.79 13.00
CA ASP A 326 -3.73 4.41 13.19
C ASP A 326 -3.12 3.85 11.88
N ILE A 327 -3.79 4.08 10.75
CA ILE A 327 -3.25 3.68 9.45
C ILE A 327 -1.99 4.50 9.08
N ALA A 328 -2.00 5.80 9.33
CA ALA A 328 -0.85 6.67 9.03
C ALA A 328 0.41 6.24 9.82
N GLN A 329 0.23 5.78 11.06
CA GLN A 329 1.31 5.20 11.88
C GLN A 329 1.77 3.85 11.31
N GLU A 330 0.83 2.97 10.91
CA GLU A 330 1.15 1.66 10.31
C GLU A 330 2.00 1.79 9.03
N ILE A 331 1.77 2.85 8.25
CA ILE A 331 2.47 3.09 6.98
C ILE A 331 3.63 4.10 7.08
N ASP A 332 4.05 4.48 8.28
CA ASP A 332 5.15 5.40 8.57
C ASP A 332 4.99 6.81 7.93
N THR A 333 3.76 7.29 7.75
CA THR A 333 3.50 8.64 7.20
C THR A 333 3.13 9.67 8.26
N PHE A 334 2.79 9.24 9.47
CA PHE A 334 2.28 10.13 10.51
C PHE A 334 3.29 11.20 10.91
N ASP A 335 4.52 10.83 11.28
CA ASP A 335 5.56 11.76 11.75
C ASP A 335 5.96 12.78 10.69
N ILE A 336 5.94 12.39 9.42
CA ILE A 336 6.16 13.31 8.31
C ILE A 336 4.97 14.28 8.18
N SER A 337 3.75 13.76 8.27
CA SER A 337 2.52 14.55 8.08
C SER A 337 2.33 15.64 9.13
N ILE A 338 2.80 15.45 10.37
CA ILE A 338 2.68 16.43 11.46
C ILE A 338 3.80 17.49 11.48
N GLN A 339 4.77 17.43 10.56
CA GLN A 339 5.79 18.47 10.44
C GLN A 339 5.15 19.83 10.16
N PRO A 340 5.69 20.95 10.71
CA PRO A 340 5.05 22.25 10.71
C PRO A 340 5.23 23.02 9.38
N PHE A 341 5.02 22.36 8.25
CA PHE A 341 5.01 22.97 6.92
C PHE A 341 3.58 23.06 6.40
N GLU A 342 3.16 24.27 6.06
CA GLU A 342 1.81 24.53 5.60
C GLU A 342 1.61 24.18 4.13
N ASP A 343 0.46 23.58 3.83
CA ASP A 343 0.00 23.32 2.48
C ASP A 343 -0.62 24.57 1.83
N CYS A 344 -0.64 24.58 0.50
CA CYS A 344 -1.25 25.66 -0.27
C CYS A 344 -2.73 25.93 0.13
N CYS A 345 -3.47 24.93 0.62
CA CYS A 345 -4.87 25.07 1.04
C CYS A 345 -5.05 25.92 2.30
N THR A 346 -4.06 26.03 3.17
CA THR A 346 -4.16 26.72 4.47
C THR A 346 -3.74 28.17 4.40
N ILE A 347 -2.89 28.54 3.44
CA ILE A 347 -2.28 29.88 3.32
C ILE A 347 -3.31 31.00 3.19
N PHE A 348 -4.35 30.77 2.40
CA PHE A 348 -5.44 31.74 2.17
C PHE A 348 -6.75 31.24 2.78
N ALA A 349 -6.68 30.45 3.85
CA ALA A 349 -7.87 29.98 4.53
C ALA A 349 -8.59 31.15 5.22
N PRO A 350 -9.88 31.36 4.99
CA PRO A 350 -10.63 32.44 5.62
C PRO A 350 -10.98 32.12 7.08
N ASP A 351 -11.12 33.15 7.91
CA ASP A 351 -11.54 32.99 9.31
C ASP A 351 -12.93 32.33 9.42
N ARG A 352 -13.81 32.59 8.46
CA ARG A 352 -15.19 32.07 8.43
C ARG A 352 -15.54 31.49 7.07
N PRO A 353 -15.05 30.27 6.77
CA PRO A 353 -15.34 29.61 5.49
C PRO A 353 -16.82 29.25 5.36
N LYS A 354 -17.33 29.30 4.13
CA LYS A 354 -18.70 28.90 3.83
C LYS A 354 -18.81 27.37 3.85
N THR A 355 -19.61 26.83 4.78
CA THR A 355 -19.81 25.38 4.95
C THR A 355 -20.92 24.80 4.07
N ASN A 356 -21.82 25.66 3.54
CA ASN A 356 -22.90 25.26 2.64
C ASN A 356 -22.92 26.14 1.38
N PRO A 357 -21.86 26.11 0.55
CA PRO A 357 -21.80 26.94 -0.67
C PRO A 357 -22.85 26.47 -1.70
N LYS A 358 -23.65 27.39 -2.19
CA LYS A 358 -24.60 27.10 -3.29
C LYS A 358 -23.84 27.16 -4.61
N ILE A 359 -23.99 26.15 -5.46
CA ILE A 359 -23.31 26.04 -6.77
C ILE A 359 -23.50 27.33 -7.59
N LYS A 360 -24.73 27.84 -7.70
CA LYS A 360 -25.01 29.06 -8.42
C LYS A 360 -24.17 30.27 -8.00
N ASN A 361 -23.91 30.42 -6.70
CA ASN A 361 -23.09 31.53 -6.20
C ASN A 361 -21.59 31.28 -6.51
N VAL A 362 -21.14 30.04 -6.37
CA VAL A 362 -19.77 29.67 -6.70
C VAL A 362 -19.46 29.92 -8.17
N GLU A 363 -20.36 29.51 -9.08
CA GLU A 363 -20.25 29.75 -10.52
C GLU A 363 -20.27 31.23 -10.87
N GLN A 364 -21.08 32.04 -10.17
CA GLN A 364 -21.09 33.48 -10.34
C GLN A 364 -19.76 34.15 -9.97
N TYR A 365 -19.06 33.64 -8.96
CA TYR A 365 -17.73 34.12 -8.58
C TYR A 365 -16.66 33.61 -9.54
N GLU A 366 -16.72 32.37 -9.98
CA GLU A 366 -15.83 31.83 -11.02
C GLU A 366 -15.92 32.59 -12.34
N ALA A 367 -17.12 33.05 -12.74
CA ALA A 367 -17.32 33.82 -13.96
C ALA A 367 -16.58 35.16 -14.00
N ARG A 368 -15.99 35.62 -12.90
CA ARG A 368 -15.12 36.80 -12.83
C ARG A 368 -13.68 36.54 -13.22
N MET A 369 -13.30 35.26 -13.38
CA MET A 369 -11.95 34.77 -13.66
C MET A 369 -11.93 34.07 -15.01
N ASP A 370 -10.79 34.15 -15.71
CA ASP A 370 -10.56 33.34 -16.90
C ASP A 370 -10.10 31.94 -16.49
N VAL A 371 -11.09 31.10 -16.11
CA VAL A 371 -10.87 29.76 -15.56
C VAL A 371 -10.06 28.89 -16.50
N ASP A 372 -10.38 28.90 -17.80
CA ASP A 372 -9.75 27.99 -18.78
C ASP A 372 -8.28 28.36 -18.96
N SER A 373 -7.96 29.64 -19.16
CA SER A 373 -6.55 30.06 -19.29
C SER A 373 -5.73 29.85 -18.04
N LEU A 374 -6.31 30.02 -16.85
CA LEU A 374 -5.64 29.75 -15.58
C LEU A 374 -5.31 28.25 -15.43
N VAL A 375 -6.25 27.37 -15.76
CA VAL A 375 -6.05 25.92 -15.74
C VAL A 375 -4.99 25.51 -16.77
N GLU A 376 -5.04 26.04 -18.00
CA GLU A 376 -4.06 25.74 -19.05
C GLU A 376 -2.64 26.15 -18.63
N ARG A 377 -2.44 27.33 -18.04
CA ARG A 377 -1.11 27.75 -17.56
C ARG A 377 -0.59 26.87 -16.42
N ALA A 378 -1.46 26.51 -15.49
CA ALA A 378 -1.07 25.62 -14.41
C ALA A 378 -0.65 24.23 -14.93
N VAL A 379 -1.41 23.66 -15.87
CA VAL A 379 -1.10 22.36 -16.51
C VAL A 379 0.17 22.46 -17.36
N ALA A 380 0.38 23.55 -18.10
CA ALA A 380 1.61 23.76 -18.87
C ALA A 380 2.87 23.90 -18.00
N GLY A 381 2.70 24.36 -16.76
CA GLY A 381 3.81 24.56 -15.80
C GLY A 381 4.11 23.37 -14.90
N ILE A 382 3.52 22.18 -15.10
CA ILE A 382 3.74 21.02 -14.25
C ILE A 382 5.18 20.51 -14.34
N ILE A 383 5.70 20.04 -13.20
CA ILE A 383 6.99 19.35 -13.11
C ILE A 383 6.70 17.90 -12.74
N VAL A 384 7.29 16.96 -13.49
CA VAL A 384 7.06 15.52 -13.30
C VAL A 384 8.36 14.86 -12.87
N THR A 385 8.33 14.17 -11.73
CA THR A 385 9.45 13.44 -11.15
C THR A 385 9.03 12.02 -10.83
N GLU A 386 9.90 11.03 -11.02
CA GLU A 386 9.64 9.67 -10.58
C GLU A 386 10.26 9.45 -9.20
N ILE A 387 9.46 9.03 -8.22
CA ILE A 387 9.90 8.71 -6.86
C ILE A 387 10.04 7.21 -6.71
N THR A 388 11.24 6.78 -6.31
CA THR A 388 11.59 5.37 -6.14
C THR A 388 11.80 5.03 -4.66
N PRO A 389 11.71 3.73 -4.26
CA PRO A 389 11.95 3.33 -2.87
C PRO A 389 13.37 3.56 -2.36
N LYS A 390 14.35 3.71 -3.27
CA LYS A 390 15.80 3.71 -2.95
C LYS A 390 16.48 5.08 -3.02
N GLU A 391 15.83 6.11 -3.57
CA GLU A 391 16.43 7.44 -3.58
C GLU A 391 16.32 8.07 -2.19
N GLU A 392 17.43 8.01 -1.44
CA GLU A 392 17.79 9.15 -0.59
C GLU A 392 18.09 10.29 -1.55
N VAL A 393 17.21 11.28 -1.63
CA VAL A 393 17.57 12.57 -2.22
C VAL A 393 18.75 13.06 -1.38
N LYS A 394 19.95 13.05 -1.94
CA LYS A 394 21.04 13.90 -1.43
C LYS A 394 20.46 15.30 -1.47
N ASP A 395 20.17 15.82 -0.31
CA ASP A 395 19.61 17.16 -0.18
C ASP A 395 20.57 18.15 -0.83
N GLU A 396 20.15 18.77 -1.94
CA GLU A 396 20.81 20.00 -2.43
C GLU A 396 20.83 21.06 -1.31
N VAL A 397 19.91 20.96 -0.35
CA VAL A 397 19.86 21.80 0.86
C VAL A 397 20.98 21.42 1.84
N ASP A 398 21.27 20.14 2.04
CA ASP A 398 22.39 19.69 2.88
C ASP A 398 23.75 20.05 2.23
N SER A 399 23.85 19.99 0.88
CA SER A 399 25.07 20.47 0.20
C SER A 399 25.23 21.99 0.29
N LEU A 400 24.15 22.76 0.29
CA LEU A 400 24.17 24.21 0.49
C LEU A 400 24.48 24.60 1.94
N ILE A 401 24.17 23.76 2.92
CA ILE A 401 24.50 23.97 4.34
C ILE A 401 25.95 23.54 4.62
N GLU A 402 26.44 22.46 4.00
CA GLU A 402 27.88 22.09 4.08
C GLU A 402 28.80 23.10 3.41
N ASP A 403 28.37 23.78 2.36
CA ASP A 403 29.12 24.86 1.71
C ASP A 403 29.07 26.21 2.48
N LEU A 404 28.23 26.32 3.53
CA LEU A 404 28.09 27.51 4.37
C LEU A 404 28.70 27.37 5.78
N LEU A 405 29.20 26.17 6.14
CA LEU A 405 29.92 25.88 7.38
C LEU A 405 31.43 25.68 7.13
#